data_7cab4d3364ca507c7b3306b1a33998d0
#
_entry.id   7cab4d3364ca507c7b3306b1a33998d0
#
_cell.length_a   1.000
_cell.length_b   1.000
_cell.length_c   1.000
_cell.angle_alpha   90.00
_cell.angle_beta   90.00
_cell.angle_gamma   90.00
#
_symmetry.space_group_name_H-M   'P 1'
#
loop_
_entity.id
_entity.type
_entity.pdbx_description
1 polymer ?
#
loop_
_entity_poly.entity_id
_entity_poly.type
_entity_poly.pdbx_seq_one_letter_code
_entity_poly.pdbx_strand_id
1 'polypeptide(L)'
;MKGLLYKDLKILTTSFRTLPLIVFIFLLVSVFNETGSFWSMYGIFMGCTMISTLQNLDESSKWCTFCDTLPLNRSDLVTEKYILAMIVTALSVAVLVVMRIGFGLFGIGNGFNGLGVTCISMVMAGIVSSSITLMTAFLFGPQKSQIARLVVIVVMVTACMSIINFAPEFLVWLAGLPAVILLLLGIILPLGFAYLCFRISCTGFEKRVLA
;
A
#
# COMPACT_ATOMS: atom_id res chain seq x y z
N MET A 1 -12.95 -13.85 11.02
CA MET A 1 -12.33 -12.56 10.61
C MET A 1 -11.62 -11.82 11.75
N LYS A 2 -12.30 -11.45 12.88
CA LYS A 2 -11.63 -10.67 13.96
C LYS A 2 -10.38 -11.35 14.53
N GLY A 3 -10.39 -12.67 14.73
CA GLY A 3 -9.25 -13.42 15.26
C GLY A 3 -8.04 -13.48 14.32
N LEU A 4 -8.28 -13.57 13.00
CA LEU A 4 -7.25 -13.57 11.97
C LEU A 4 -6.53 -12.20 11.96
N LEU A 5 -7.30 -11.13 11.92
CA LEU A 5 -6.77 -9.76 11.90
C LEU A 5 -6.01 -9.43 13.19
N TYR A 6 -6.47 -9.91 14.35
CA TYR A 6 -5.77 -9.77 15.62
C TYR A 6 -4.43 -10.52 15.62
N LYS A 7 -4.39 -11.74 15.07
CA LYS A 7 -3.15 -12.52 14.89
C LYS A 7 -2.13 -11.73 14.08
N ASP A 8 -2.52 -11.22 12.92
CA ASP A 8 -1.63 -10.50 12.01
C ASP A 8 -1.12 -9.18 12.60
N LEU A 9 -1.99 -8.41 13.26
CA LEU A 9 -1.58 -7.21 13.97
C LEU A 9 -0.60 -7.52 15.11
N LYS A 10 -0.82 -8.61 15.85
CA LYS A 10 0.07 -9.04 16.92
C LYS A 10 1.44 -9.47 16.38
N ILE A 11 1.49 -10.18 15.26
CA ILE A 11 2.74 -10.55 14.59
C ILE A 11 3.49 -9.30 14.14
N LEU A 12 2.80 -8.32 13.53
CA LEU A 12 3.41 -7.06 13.11
C LEU A 12 4.04 -6.30 14.27
N THR A 13 3.36 -6.21 15.40
CA THR A 13 3.86 -5.49 16.58
C THR A 13 4.96 -6.22 17.32
N THR A 14 5.00 -7.55 17.28
CA THR A 14 5.94 -8.35 18.07
C THR A 14 7.19 -8.71 17.26
N SER A 15 7.01 -9.23 16.04
CA SER A 15 8.11 -9.75 15.22
C SER A 15 8.78 -8.68 14.35
N PHE A 16 8.04 -7.62 13.99
CA PHE A 16 8.51 -6.60 13.05
C PHE A 16 8.56 -5.19 13.65
N ARG A 17 9.08 -5.06 14.88
CA ARG A 17 9.22 -3.75 15.56
C ARG A 17 10.03 -2.72 14.77
N THR A 18 10.99 -3.16 13.99
CA THR A 18 11.87 -2.29 13.21
C THR A 18 11.21 -1.67 11.99
N LEU A 19 10.24 -2.37 11.35
CA LEU A 19 9.60 -1.88 10.13
C LEU A 19 8.72 -0.63 10.36
N PRO A 20 7.82 -0.59 11.37
CA PRO A 20 7.08 0.65 11.67
C PRO A 20 8.00 1.82 11.99
N LEU A 21 9.15 1.56 12.63
CA LEU A 21 10.14 2.60 12.94
C LEU A 21 10.77 3.15 11.65
N ILE A 22 11.09 2.31 10.69
CA ILE A 22 11.60 2.73 9.38
C ILE A 22 10.57 3.61 8.66
N VAL A 23 9.31 3.16 8.60
CA VAL A 23 8.22 3.94 8.01
C VAL A 23 8.09 5.31 8.70
N PHE A 24 8.15 5.34 10.02
CA PHE A 24 8.09 6.56 10.80
C PHE A 24 9.23 7.53 10.46
N ILE A 25 10.47 7.03 10.31
CA ILE A 25 11.63 7.84 9.90
C ILE A 25 11.41 8.45 8.51
N PHE A 26 10.92 7.68 7.52
CA PHE A 26 10.63 8.21 6.19
C PHE A 26 9.54 9.28 6.20
N LEU A 27 8.50 9.10 7.01
CA LEU A 27 7.45 10.10 7.18
C LEU A 27 8.00 11.36 7.86
N LEU A 28 8.89 11.22 8.82
CA LEU A 28 9.54 12.34 9.49
C LEU A 28 10.42 13.12 8.50
N VAL A 29 11.25 12.44 7.71
CA VAL A 29 12.08 13.06 6.65
C VAL A 29 11.19 13.80 5.63
N SER A 30 10.01 13.28 5.33
CA SER A 30 9.02 13.92 4.44
C SER A 30 8.54 15.30 4.92
N VAL A 31 8.54 15.55 6.23
CA VAL A 31 8.12 16.83 6.81
C VAL A 31 9.17 17.92 6.59
N PHE A 32 10.45 17.54 6.65
CA PHE A 32 11.56 18.51 6.60
C PHE A 32 12.06 18.78 5.18
N ASN A 33 11.78 17.91 4.21
CA ASN A 33 12.28 18.08 2.85
C ASN A 33 11.25 18.75 1.94
N GLU A 34 11.72 19.57 1.00
CA GLU A 34 10.89 20.19 -0.06
C GLU A 34 10.26 19.13 -0.97
N THR A 35 10.96 18.02 -1.22
CA THR A 35 10.47 16.83 -1.94
C THR A 35 9.68 15.86 -1.04
N GLY A 36 8.93 16.41 -0.09
CA GLY A 36 8.22 15.64 0.94
C GLY A 36 7.27 14.56 0.41
N SER A 37 6.65 14.79 -0.75
CA SER A 37 5.75 13.81 -1.40
C SER A 37 6.51 12.52 -1.79
N PHE A 38 7.73 12.64 -2.29
CA PHE A 38 8.56 11.50 -2.68
C PHE A 38 8.91 10.61 -1.47
N TRP A 39 9.38 11.23 -0.38
CA TRP A 39 9.75 10.52 0.84
C TRP A 39 8.56 9.84 1.50
N SER A 40 7.39 10.47 1.47
CA SER A 40 6.17 9.90 2.01
C SER A 40 5.70 8.67 1.19
N MET A 41 5.80 8.72 -0.14
CA MET A 41 5.54 7.56 -1.00
C MET A 41 6.48 6.40 -0.67
N TYR A 42 7.76 6.68 -0.46
CA TYR A 42 8.74 5.66 -0.08
C TYR A 42 8.40 4.99 1.25
N GLY A 43 7.95 5.77 2.23
CA GLY A 43 7.47 5.27 3.52
C GLY A 43 6.31 4.27 3.37
N ILE A 44 5.35 4.58 2.50
CA ILE A 44 4.23 3.66 2.20
C ILE A 44 4.70 2.39 1.49
N PHE A 45 5.61 2.49 0.51
CA PHE A 45 6.18 1.29 -0.12
C PHE A 45 6.85 0.38 0.91
N MET A 46 7.57 0.93 1.87
CA MET A 46 8.13 0.16 2.99
C MET A 46 7.03 -0.45 3.88
N GLY A 47 5.92 0.26 4.12
CA GLY A 47 4.74 -0.28 4.80
C GLY A 47 4.13 -1.49 4.07
N CYS A 48 4.05 -1.45 2.74
CA CYS A 48 3.57 -2.57 1.94
C CYS A 48 4.49 -3.82 2.01
N THR A 49 5.78 -3.64 2.28
CA THR A 49 6.69 -4.78 2.50
C THR A 49 6.34 -5.59 3.74
N MET A 50 5.74 -4.97 4.77
CA MET A 50 5.26 -5.67 5.97
C MET A 50 4.22 -6.74 5.61
N ILE A 51 3.29 -6.41 4.70
CA ILE A 51 2.23 -7.32 4.27
C ILE A 51 2.82 -8.52 3.53
N SER A 52 3.81 -8.29 2.65
CA SER A 52 4.53 -9.36 1.96
C SER A 52 5.25 -10.28 2.94
N THR A 53 5.85 -9.71 3.97
CA THR A 53 6.60 -10.47 4.98
C THR A 53 5.66 -11.33 5.83
N LEU A 54 4.46 -10.81 6.16
CA LEU A 54 3.41 -11.61 6.80
C LEU A 54 2.99 -12.80 5.93
N GLN A 55 2.82 -12.61 4.63
CA GLN A 55 2.48 -13.71 3.72
C GLN A 55 3.60 -14.76 3.63
N ASN A 56 4.87 -14.34 3.62
CA ASN A 56 6.00 -15.25 3.67
C ASN A 56 6.01 -16.09 4.97
N LEU A 57 5.68 -15.48 6.12
CA LEU A 57 5.55 -16.19 7.39
C LEU A 57 4.37 -17.16 7.38
N ASP A 58 3.23 -16.77 6.87
CA ASP A 58 2.06 -17.64 6.76
C ASP A 58 2.36 -18.86 5.85
N GLU A 59 3.12 -18.69 4.78
CA GLU A 59 3.53 -19.81 3.92
C GLU A 59 4.58 -20.71 4.62
N SER A 60 5.60 -20.13 5.25
CA SER A 60 6.66 -20.88 5.93
C SER A 60 6.13 -21.69 7.13
N SER A 61 5.13 -21.17 7.82
CA SER A 61 4.45 -21.83 8.94
C SER A 61 3.35 -22.81 8.49
N LYS A 62 3.14 -22.99 7.18
CA LYS A 62 2.04 -23.79 6.62
C LYS A 62 0.66 -23.39 7.17
N TRP A 63 0.49 -22.11 7.46
CA TRP A 63 -0.75 -21.56 8.01
C TRP A 63 -1.96 -21.84 7.14
N CYS A 64 -1.82 -21.78 5.82
CA CYS A 64 -2.91 -22.07 4.88
C CYS A 64 -3.45 -23.49 5.05
N THR A 65 -2.55 -24.50 5.24
CA THR A 65 -2.95 -25.90 5.48
C THR A 65 -3.71 -26.04 6.79
N PHE A 66 -3.31 -25.31 7.83
CA PHE A 66 -4.05 -25.27 9.10
C PHE A 66 -5.41 -24.59 8.94
N CYS A 67 -5.51 -23.53 8.17
CA CYS A 67 -6.77 -22.84 7.91
C CYS A 67 -7.81 -23.71 7.20
N ASP A 68 -7.38 -24.67 6.38
CA ASP A 68 -8.29 -25.63 5.72
C ASP A 68 -8.98 -26.58 6.73
N THR A 69 -8.47 -26.69 7.96
CA THR A 69 -9.12 -27.45 9.05
C THR A 69 -10.14 -26.61 9.84
N LEU A 70 -10.15 -25.28 9.63
CA LEU A 70 -11.07 -24.37 10.30
C LEU A 70 -12.32 -24.13 9.42
N PRO A 71 -13.48 -23.84 10.01
CA PRO A 71 -14.70 -23.51 9.27
C PRO A 71 -14.62 -22.08 8.68
N LEU A 72 -13.59 -21.79 7.89
CA LEU A 72 -13.33 -20.50 7.27
C LEU A 72 -13.41 -20.63 5.75
N ASN A 73 -14.06 -19.66 5.10
CA ASN A 73 -14.03 -19.56 3.66
C ASN A 73 -12.67 -19.04 3.19
N ARG A 74 -12.15 -19.57 2.10
CA ARG A 74 -10.87 -19.11 1.52
C ARG A 74 -10.91 -17.64 1.10
N SER A 75 -12.06 -17.14 0.68
CA SER A 75 -12.28 -15.71 0.41
C SER A 75 -12.08 -14.84 1.65
N ASP A 76 -12.32 -15.37 2.85
CA ASP A 76 -12.13 -14.62 4.11
C ASP A 76 -10.64 -14.36 4.39
N LEU A 77 -9.75 -15.30 4.03
CA LEU A 77 -8.30 -15.14 4.16
C LEU A 77 -7.76 -14.04 3.21
N VAL A 78 -8.26 -14.03 1.97
CA VAL A 78 -7.90 -12.96 1.01
C VAL A 78 -8.41 -11.62 1.50
N THR A 79 -9.68 -11.56 1.93
CA THR A 79 -10.33 -10.32 2.40
C THR A 79 -9.58 -9.73 3.60
N GLU A 80 -9.15 -10.57 4.55
CA GLU A 80 -8.39 -10.14 5.71
C GLU A 80 -7.10 -9.40 5.32
N LYS A 81 -6.32 -9.95 4.39
CA LYS A 81 -5.06 -9.33 3.94
C LYS A 81 -5.29 -7.99 3.23
N TYR A 82 -6.36 -7.88 2.43
CA TYR A 82 -6.73 -6.60 1.81
C TYR A 82 -7.18 -5.56 2.85
N ILE A 83 -7.96 -5.96 3.85
CA ILE A 83 -8.35 -5.08 4.96
C ILE A 83 -7.11 -4.62 5.74
N LEU A 84 -6.19 -5.53 6.03
CA LEU A 84 -4.93 -5.19 6.71
C LEU A 84 -4.12 -4.16 5.91
N ALA A 85 -4.03 -4.34 4.59
CA ALA A 85 -3.36 -3.39 3.69
C ALA A 85 -3.98 -2.00 3.75
N MET A 86 -5.31 -1.92 3.77
CA MET A 86 -6.03 -0.65 3.90
C MET A 86 -5.80 0.00 5.27
N ILE A 87 -5.75 -0.79 6.35
CA ILE A 87 -5.45 -0.29 7.71
C ILE A 87 -4.02 0.28 7.76
N VAL A 88 -3.04 -0.42 7.22
CA VAL A 88 -1.64 0.03 7.21
C VAL A 88 -1.50 1.33 6.42
N THR A 89 -2.12 1.44 5.24
CA THR A 89 -2.14 2.67 4.44
C THR A 89 -2.82 3.82 5.16
N ALA A 90 -3.99 3.60 5.74
CA ALA A 90 -4.73 4.62 6.47
C ALA A 90 -3.95 5.11 7.70
N LEU A 91 -3.32 4.19 8.44
CA LEU A 91 -2.49 4.53 9.59
C LEU A 91 -1.28 5.37 9.18
N SER A 92 -0.59 5.02 8.10
CA SER A 92 0.56 5.78 7.58
C SER A 92 0.18 7.20 7.18
N VAL A 93 -0.96 7.36 6.51
CA VAL A 93 -1.49 8.69 6.14
C VAL A 93 -1.87 9.49 7.38
N ALA A 94 -2.55 8.87 8.36
CA ALA A 94 -2.92 9.54 9.61
C ALA A 94 -1.68 10.03 10.38
N VAL A 95 -0.65 9.21 10.49
CA VAL A 95 0.62 9.59 11.14
C VAL A 95 1.26 10.77 10.42
N LEU A 96 1.32 10.77 9.08
CA LEU A 96 1.88 11.89 8.32
C LEU A 96 1.09 13.19 8.55
N VAL A 97 -0.24 13.11 8.52
CA VAL A 97 -1.12 14.29 8.75
C VAL A 97 -0.86 14.87 10.14
N VAL A 98 -0.84 14.01 11.16
CA VAL A 98 -0.58 14.44 12.55
C VAL A 98 0.80 15.09 12.69
N MET A 99 1.83 14.49 12.08
CA MET A 99 3.18 15.06 12.08
C MET A 99 3.22 16.42 11.38
N ARG A 100 2.66 16.55 10.17
CA ARG A 100 2.66 17.80 9.42
C ARG A 100 1.89 18.91 10.13
N ILE A 101 0.75 18.60 10.74
CA ILE A 101 0.00 19.57 11.55
C ILE A 101 0.83 19.98 12.77
N GLY A 102 1.41 19.00 13.50
CA GLY A 102 2.21 19.27 14.68
C GLY A 102 3.40 20.18 14.37
N PHE A 103 4.24 19.83 13.41
CA PHE A 103 5.40 20.65 13.04
C PHE A 103 5.00 21.98 12.38
N GLY A 104 3.89 22.01 11.63
CA GLY A 104 3.36 23.24 11.03
C GLY A 104 2.94 24.28 12.06
N LEU A 105 2.38 23.86 13.21
CA LEU A 105 2.03 24.74 14.32
C LEU A 105 3.26 25.40 14.97
N PHE A 106 4.40 24.72 14.94
CA PHE A 106 5.69 25.26 15.43
C PHE A 106 6.48 26.04 14.36
N GLY A 107 5.92 26.19 13.15
CA GLY A 107 6.60 26.87 12.03
C GLY A 107 7.82 26.13 11.50
N ILE A 108 7.90 24.83 11.72
CA ILE A 108 9.03 23.98 11.32
C ILE A 108 8.63 23.15 10.10
N GLY A 109 9.46 23.16 9.05
CA GLY A 109 9.26 22.36 7.85
C GLY A 109 8.17 22.93 6.91
N ASN A 110 7.73 22.07 5.97
CA ASN A 110 6.78 22.47 4.91
C ASN A 110 5.32 22.67 5.39
N GLY A 111 5.02 22.41 6.66
CA GLY A 111 3.72 22.64 7.27
C GLY A 111 2.53 22.15 6.43
N PHE A 112 1.61 23.08 6.13
CA PHE A 112 0.39 22.79 5.37
C PHE A 112 0.57 22.79 3.85
N ASN A 113 1.73 23.25 3.34
CA ASN A 113 1.96 23.35 1.90
C ASN A 113 1.95 21.97 1.22
N GLY A 114 1.05 21.80 0.25
CA GLY A 114 0.93 20.57 -0.53
C GLY A 114 0.45 19.33 0.26
N LEU A 115 -0.07 19.49 1.49
CA LEU A 115 -0.53 18.38 2.33
C LEU A 115 -1.59 17.52 1.63
N GLY A 116 -2.57 18.16 0.97
CA GLY A 116 -3.61 17.44 0.23
C GLY A 116 -3.04 16.55 -0.89
N VAL A 117 -2.15 17.11 -1.70
CA VAL A 117 -1.50 16.38 -2.80
C VAL A 117 -0.66 15.21 -2.26
N THR A 118 0.08 15.45 -1.18
CA THR A 118 0.87 14.40 -0.53
C THR A 118 0.00 13.26 0.00
N CYS A 119 -1.12 13.57 0.67
CA CYS A 119 -2.04 12.55 1.18
C CYS A 119 -2.65 11.73 0.04
N ILE A 120 -3.10 12.37 -1.05
CA ILE A 120 -3.68 11.67 -2.20
C ILE A 120 -2.65 10.76 -2.85
N SER A 121 -1.44 11.27 -3.08
CA SER A 121 -0.36 10.49 -3.69
C SER A 121 0.02 9.27 -2.83
N MET A 122 0.01 9.42 -1.50
CA MET A 122 0.23 8.31 -0.56
C MET A 122 -0.88 7.27 -0.63
N VAL A 123 -2.14 7.68 -0.62
CA VAL A 123 -3.28 6.76 -0.71
C VAL A 123 -3.22 5.98 -2.02
N MET A 124 -3.01 6.66 -3.15
CA MET A 124 -2.87 6.02 -4.45
C MET A 124 -1.72 5.01 -4.47
N ALA A 125 -0.52 5.44 -4.08
CA ALA A 125 0.66 4.59 -4.06
C ALA A 125 0.48 3.37 -3.12
N GLY A 126 -0.10 3.58 -1.94
CA GLY A 126 -0.33 2.53 -0.96
C GLY A 126 -1.33 1.49 -1.44
N ILE A 127 -2.48 1.91 -1.94
CA ILE A 127 -3.54 0.99 -2.41
C ILE A 127 -3.07 0.22 -3.64
N VAL A 128 -2.46 0.88 -4.63
CA VAL A 128 -2.00 0.23 -5.86
C VAL A 128 -0.88 -0.77 -5.56
N SER A 129 0.16 -0.36 -4.81
CA SER A 129 1.29 -1.23 -4.51
C SER A 129 0.90 -2.44 -3.66
N SER A 130 0.06 -2.26 -2.64
CA SER A 130 -0.43 -3.36 -1.80
C SER A 130 -1.31 -4.33 -2.60
N SER A 131 -2.21 -3.82 -3.46
CA SER A 131 -3.09 -4.65 -4.28
C SER A 131 -2.31 -5.53 -5.25
N ILE A 132 -1.29 -4.99 -5.93
CA ILE A 132 -0.44 -5.74 -6.83
C ILE A 132 0.36 -6.79 -6.06
N THR A 133 0.93 -6.42 -4.91
CA THR A 133 1.71 -7.33 -4.08
C THR A 133 0.86 -8.51 -3.58
N LEU A 134 -0.35 -8.23 -3.10
CA LEU A 134 -1.28 -9.27 -2.65
C LEU A 134 -1.74 -10.16 -3.80
N MET A 135 -2.14 -9.57 -4.92
CA MET A 135 -2.57 -10.32 -6.10
C MET A 135 -1.46 -11.28 -6.57
N THR A 136 -0.22 -10.81 -6.71
CA THR A 136 0.90 -11.64 -7.16
C THR A 136 1.26 -12.72 -6.13
N ALA A 137 1.14 -12.43 -4.84
CA ALA A 137 1.42 -13.40 -3.79
C ALA A 137 0.39 -14.54 -3.75
N PHE A 138 -0.89 -14.24 -3.94
CA PHE A 138 -1.94 -15.28 -4.02
C PHE A 138 -1.87 -16.11 -5.30
N LEU A 139 -1.46 -15.51 -6.43
CA LEU A 139 -1.34 -16.22 -7.71
C LEU A 139 -0.09 -17.11 -7.77
N PHE A 140 1.07 -16.55 -7.45
CA PHE A 140 2.38 -17.17 -7.71
C PHE A 140 3.11 -17.63 -6.45
N GLY A 141 2.63 -17.26 -5.27
CA GLY A 141 3.27 -17.46 -3.99
C GLY A 141 4.14 -16.29 -3.54
N PRO A 142 4.40 -16.16 -2.25
CA PRO A 142 5.05 -14.98 -1.69
C PRO A 142 6.51 -14.81 -2.10
N GLN A 143 7.25 -15.89 -2.41
CA GLN A 143 8.63 -15.79 -2.91
C GLN A 143 8.68 -15.15 -4.30
N LYS A 144 7.82 -15.61 -5.23
CA LYS A 144 7.74 -15.07 -6.60
C LYS A 144 7.10 -13.67 -6.61
N SER A 145 6.25 -13.35 -5.64
CA SER A 145 5.61 -12.03 -5.52
C SER A 145 6.61 -10.91 -5.26
N GLN A 146 7.74 -11.19 -4.60
CA GLN A 146 8.80 -10.19 -4.39
C GLN A 146 9.42 -9.75 -5.72
N ILE A 147 9.71 -10.70 -6.60
CA ILE A 147 10.25 -10.42 -7.95
C ILE A 147 9.19 -9.69 -8.79
N ALA A 148 7.95 -10.17 -8.78
CA ALA A 148 6.86 -9.55 -9.52
C ALA A 148 6.63 -8.09 -9.06
N ARG A 149 6.70 -7.83 -7.75
CA ARG A 149 6.61 -6.47 -7.20
C ARG A 149 7.72 -5.56 -7.72
N LEU A 150 8.98 -6.03 -7.74
CA LEU A 150 10.09 -5.25 -8.28
C LEU A 150 9.88 -4.89 -9.74
N VAL A 151 9.45 -5.87 -10.55
CA VAL A 151 9.12 -5.64 -11.96
C VAL A 151 8.02 -4.61 -12.11
N VAL A 152 6.95 -4.70 -11.32
CA VAL A 152 5.84 -3.75 -11.37
C VAL A 152 6.29 -2.35 -10.96
N ILE A 153 7.12 -2.21 -9.92
CA ILE A 153 7.66 -0.91 -9.50
C ILE A 153 8.49 -0.30 -10.65
N VAL A 154 9.35 -1.07 -11.28
CA VAL A 154 10.16 -0.60 -12.42
C VAL A 154 9.25 -0.16 -13.57
N VAL A 155 8.25 -0.95 -13.94
CA VAL A 155 7.28 -0.61 -14.99
C VAL A 155 6.50 0.66 -14.64
N MET A 156 6.06 0.81 -13.39
CA MET A 156 5.35 2.01 -12.94
C MET A 156 6.23 3.26 -13.01
N VAL A 157 7.48 3.16 -12.56
CA VAL A 157 8.44 4.28 -12.62
C VAL A 157 8.75 4.66 -14.06
N THR A 158 9.00 3.68 -14.93
CA THR A 158 9.26 3.94 -16.35
C THR A 158 8.04 4.52 -17.06
N ALA A 159 6.83 4.07 -16.77
CA ALA A 159 5.59 4.63 -17.29
C ALA A 159 5.39 6.09 -16.83
N CYS A 160 5.59 6.39 -15.56
CA CYS A 160 5.52 7.75 -15.03
C CYS A 160 6.54 8.68 -15.71
N MET A 161 7.80 8.23 -15.85
CA MET A 161 8.83 9.00 -16.54
C MET A 161 8.51 9.21 -18.02
N SER A 162 7.92 8.22 -18.68
CA SER A 162 7.48 8.34 -20.06
C SER A 162 6.36 9.37 -20.22
N ILE A 163 5.37 9.37 -19.33
CA ILE A 163 4.28 10.36 -19.35
C ILE A 163 4.82 11.79 -19.16
N ILE A 164 5.76 11.97 -18.22
CA ILE A 164 6.37 13.28 -17.96
C ILE A 164 7.12 13.80 -19.18
N ASN A 165 7.85 12.93 -19.89
CA ASN A 165 8.70 13.31 -21.00
C ASN A 165 7.95 13.44 -22.34
N PHE A 166 7.00 12.54 -22.61
CA PHE A 166 6.33 12.46 -23.91
C PHE A 166 4.96 13.10 -23.98
N ALA A 167 4.32 13.32 -22.83
CA ALA A 167 3.00 13.93 -22.77
C ALA A 167 2.89 15.05 -21.71
N PRO A 168 3.73 16.09 -21.77
CA PRO A 168 3.66 17.20 -20.82
C PRO A 168 2.31 17.94 -20.91
N GLU A 169 1.71 18.01 -22.10
CA GLU A 169 0.40 18.63 -22.32
C GLU A 169 -0.72 17.92 -21.56
N PHE A 170 -0.64 16.59 -21.44
CA PHE A 170 -1.59 15.81 -20.64
C PHE A 170 -1.51 16.16 -19.14
N LEU A 171 -0.31 16.40 -18.62
CA LEU A 171 -0.12 16.83 -17.24
C LEU A 171 -0.67 18.25 -17.01
N VAL A 172 -0.47 19.17 -17.96
CA VAL A 172 -1.03 20.53 -17.89
C VAL A 172 -2.56 20.47 -17.96
N TRP A 173 -3.12 19.65 -18.84
CA TRP A 173 -4.57 19.44 -18.92
C TRP A 173 -5.13 18.86 -17.61
N LEU A 174 -4.45 17.87 -17.02
CA LEU A 174 -4.82 17.27 -15.74
C LEU A 174 -4.78 18.30 -14.60
N ALA A 175 -3.73 19.14 -14.57
CA ALA A 175 -3.59 20.21 -13.58
C ALA A 175 -4.66 21.31 -13.73
N GLY A 176 -5.26 21.47 -14.91
CA GLY A 176 -6.37 22.38 -15.17
C GLY A 176 -7.73 21.89 -14.66
N LEU A 177 -7.82 20.61 -14.23
CA LEU A 177 -9.07 20.09 -13.66
C LEU A 177 -9.33 20.67 -12.26
N PRO A 178 -10.60 20.92 -11.90
CA PRO A 178 -10.94 21.38 -10.56
C PRO A 178 -10.47 20.36 -9.50
N ALA A 179 -9.92 20.87 -8.40
CA ALA A 179 -9.31 20.08 -7.34
C ALA A 179 -10.21 18.94 -6.80
N VAL A 180 -11.53 19.16 -6.83
CA VAL A 180 -12.51 18.15 -6.39
C VAL A 180 -12.53 16.94 -7.34
N ILE A 181 -12.42 17.16 -8.64
CA ILE A 181 -12.37 16.06 -9.63
C ILE A 181 -11.07 15.27 -9.49
N LEU A 182 -9.94 15.95 -9.30
CA LEU A 182 -8.65 15.30 -9.03
C LEU A 182 -8.68 14.45 -7.76
N LEU A 183 -9.30 14.95 -6.70
CA LEU A 183 -9.50 14.22 -5.45
C LEU A 183 -10.36 12.96 -5.66
N LEU A 184 -11.48 13.09 -6.35
CA LEU A 184 -12.37 11.97 -6.62
C LEU A 184 -11.68 10.91 -7.50
N LEU A 185 -11.02 11.31 -8.58
CA LEU A 185 -10.24 10.41 -9.42
C LEU A 185 -9.13 9.72 -8.64
N GLY A 186 -8.41 10.46 -7.79
CA GLY A 186 -7.32 9.96 -6.94
C GLY A 186 -7.76 8.93 -5.90
N ILE A 187 -9.04 8.85 -5.56
CA ILE A 187 -9.59 7.87 -4.61
C ILE A 187 -10.31 6.73 -5.36
N ILE A 188 -11.16 7.06 -6.32
CA ILE A 188 -12.02 6.07 -7.01
C ILE A 188 -11.18 5.13 -7.87
N LEU A 189 -10.18 5.64 -8.59
CA LEU A 189 -9.37 4.84 -9.52
C LEU A 189 -8.55 3.76 -8.80
N PRO A 190 -7.79 4.06 -7.70
CA PRO A 190 -7.07 3.02 -6.97
C PRO A 190 -8.00 2.04 -6.24
N LEU A 191 -9.17 2.48 -5.76
CA LEU A 191 -10.15 1.57 -5.16
C LEU A 191 -10.76 0.61 -6.18
N GLY A 192 -11.09 1.10 -7.38
CA GLY A 192 -11.53 0.26 -8.50
C GLY A 192 -10.47 -0.75 -8.90
N PHE A 193 -9.21 -0.33 -8.98
CA PHE A 193 -8.07 -1.19 -9.24
C PHE A 193 -7.88 -2.26 -8.14
N ALA A 194 -7.97 -1.87 -6.88
CA ALA A 194 -7.89 -2.79 -5.74
C ALA A 194 -9.01 -3.83 -5.77
N TYR A 195 -10.23 -3.43 -6.13
CA TYR A 195 -11.34 -4.35 -6.28
C TYR A 195 -11.13 -5.38 -7.41
N LEU A 196 -10.59 -4.96 -8.55
CA LEU A 196 -10.22 -5.87 -9.64
C LEU A 196 -9.13 -6.87 -9.19
N CYS A 197 -8.08 -6.37 -8.55
CA CYS A 197 -7.01 -7.21 -7.99
C CYS A 197 -7.55 -8.20 -6.95
N PHE A 198 -8.47 -7.78 -6.10
CA PHE A 198 -9.14 -8.63 -5.12
C PHE A 198 -9.93 -9.76 -5.80
N ARG A 199 -10.72 -9.46 -6.81
CA ARG A 199 -11.47 -10.48 -7.57
C ARG A 199 -10.55 -11.52 -8.21
N ILE A 200 -9.45 -11.07 -8.83
CA ILE A 200 -8.44 -11.95 -9.43
C ILE A 200 -7.74 -12.79 -8.36
N SER A 201 -7.42 -12.21 -7.20
CA SER A 201 -6.81 -12.93 -6.08
C SER A 201 -7.71 -14.04 -5.55
N CYS A 202 -9.01 -13.81 -5.38
CA CYS A 202 -9.96 -14.83 -4.92
C CYS A 202 -10.02 -16.00 -5.90
N THR A 203 -10.21 -15.73 -7.20
CA THR A 203 -10.28 -16.79 -8.21
C THR A 203 -8.96 -17.53 -8.42
N GLY A 204 -7.84 -16.84 -8.29
CA GLY A 204 -6.51 -17.42 -8.43
C GLY A 204 -6.12 -18.31 -7.25
N PHE A 205 -6.45 -17.89 -6.03
CA PHE A 205 -6.18 -18.66 -4.83
C PHE A 205 -6.97 -19.98 -4.79
N GLU A 206 -8.23 -19.98 -5.21
CA GLU A 206 -9.04 -21.21 -5.32
C GLU A 206 -8.40 -22.20 -6.30
N LYS A 207 -7.93 -21.76 -7.46
CA LYS A 207 -7.31 -22.62 -8.48
C LYS A 207 -5.97 -23.19 -8.01
N ARG A 208 -5.15 -22.40 -7.31
CA ARG A 208 -3.81 -22.82 -6.85
C ARG A 208 -3.87 -23.96 -5.82
N VAL A 209 -4.88 -24.00 -4.99
CA VAL A 209 -5.01 -25.03 -3.94
C VAL A 209 -5.63 -26.31 -4.49
N LEU A 210 -6.33 -26.24 -5.64
CA LEU A 210 -6.89 -27.41 -6.32
C LEU A 210 -5.89 -28.11 -7.27
N ALA A 211 -4.75 -27.48 -7.56
CA ALA A 211 -3.67 -28.02 -8.39
C ALA A 211 -2.53 -28.59 -7.52
#